data_8e326c2cc885bf77fff663a5e34ac168
#
_entry.id   8e326c2cc885bf77fff663a5e34ac168
#
_cell.length_a   1.000
_cell.length_b   1.000
_cell.length_c   1.000
_cell.angle_alpha   90.00
_cell.angle_beta   90.00
_cell.angle_gamma   90.00
#
_symmetry.space_group_name_H-M   'P 1'
#
loop_
_entity.id
_entity.type
_entity.pdbx_description
1 polymer ?
#
loop_
_entity_poly.entity_id
_entity_poly.type
_entity_poly.pdbx_seq_one_letter_code
_entity_poly.pdbx_strand_id
1 'polypeptide(L)'
;MARVTIADVAAKAQVSKSTVSHALSGKRSISEATRRRVHQAIAELGYRPDPVAQSLATRTRHRAIGFVFPLLAPEVAGLEVRFIASAAQVINRAGYAFTLMTHLDDNIGHLEQFAASGLAEGFLLMQVQMQDERAVYLDQCGIPFVLIGRCEENSGLYYVDCHIEQGIDRCVEQLVHFGHRQIAFLHQDDQAMGFSVRAMRSFADACQRRSLESAYEPCDLSFASGEHAMARLLARRPETTAIIVWNDNAAAGAVEAALAHGLRIPADLSLICFNYSSISRLGSLQPTILDIRAEDVAAQAAHMLIRLLSGETLSETQVLIEPAFIPGQSISPCSA
;
A
#
# COMPACT_ATOMS: atom_id res chain seq x y z
N MET A 1 -22.94 -32.79 -9.80
CA MET A 1 -23.54 -33.24 -8.53
C MET A 1 -24.20 -32.05 -7.86
N ALA A 2 -25.44 -32.15 -7.39
CA ALA A 2 -26.12 -31.06 -6.69
C ALA A 2 -25.40 -30.78 -5.35
N ARG A 3 -25.20 -29.49 -5.03
CA ARG A 3 -24.54 -29.03 -3.80
C ARG A 3 -25.43 -29.39 -2.59
N VAL A 4 -24.89 -30.10 -1.61
CA VAL A 4 -25.60 -30.44 -0.37
C VAL A 4 -25.97 -29.17 0.38
N THR A 5 -27.24 -29.08 0.81
CA THR A 5 -27.78 -27.87 1.45
C THR A 5 -28.11 -28.12 2.93
N ILE A 6 -28.34 -27.03 3.69
CA ILE A 6 -28.81 -27.14 5.09
C ILE A 6 -30.13 -27.90 5.20
N ALA A 7 -30.95 -27.90 4.14
CA ALA A 7 -32.19 -28.67 4.08
C ALA A 7 -31.94 -30.18 4.08
N ASP A 8 -30.92 -30.63 3.36
CA ASP A 8 -30.54 -32.04 3.29
C ASP A 8 -30.01 -32.53 4.64
N VAL A 9 -29.21 -31.69 5.34
CA VAL A 9 -28.78 -32.01 6.71
C VAL A 9 -29.95 -32.08 7.67
N ALA A 10 -30.91 -31.14 7.58
CA ALA A 10 -32.10 -31.11 8.44
C ALA A 10 -32.95 -32.36 8.23
N ALA A 11 -33.18 -32.77 6.97
CA ALA A 11 -33.89 -33.99 6.62
C ALA A 11 -33.17 -35.24 7.16
N LYS A 12 -31.86 -35.35 6.95
CA LYS A 12 -31.04 -36.48 7.42
C LYS A 12 -31.00 -36.59 8.95
N ALA A 13 -30.87 -35.47 9.64
CA ALA A 13 -30.84 -35.41 11.10
C ALA A 13 -32.24 -35.45 11.74
N GLN A 14 -33.32 -35.44 10.95
CA GLN A 14 -34.73 -35.38 11.37
C GLN A 14 -35.01 -34.21 12.34
N VAL A 15 -34.57 -33.02 11.95
CA VAL A 15 -34.78 -31.78 12.70
C VAL A 15 -35.13 -30.62 11.76
N SER A 16 -35.56 -29.50 12.29
CA SER A 16 -35.80 -28.30 11.48
C SER A 16 -34.51 -27.65 10.99
N LYS A 17 -34.56 -26.90 9.89
CA LYS A 17 -33.42 -26.08 9.40
C LYS A 17 -32.92 -25.13 10.49
N SER A 18 -33.83 -24.56 11.31
CA SER A 18 -33.45 -23.70 12.43
C SER A 18 -32.69 -24.44 13.52
N THR A 19 -33.04 -25.74 13.78
CA THR A 19 -32.30 -26.56 14.73
C THR A 19 -30.87 -26.85 14.24
N VAL A 20 -30.69 -27.13 12.94
CA VAL A 20 -29.35 -27.29 12.34
C VAL A 20 -28.56 -26.00 12.47
N SER A 21 -29.15 -24.84 12.17
CA SER A 21 -28.52 -23.53 12.32
C SER A 21 -28.11 -23.27 13.78
N HIS A 22 -28.97 -23.61 14.75
CA HIS A 22 -28.62 -23.46 16.17
C HIS A 22 -27.53 -24.43 16.63
N ALA A 23 -27.49 -25.65 16.09
CA ALA A 23 -26.42 -26.62 16.36
C ALA A 23 -25.05 -26.11 15.90
N LEU A 24 -25.01 -25.44 14.74
CA LEU A 24 -23.81 -24.88 14.16
C LEU A 24 -23.38 -23.57 14.84
N SER A 25 -24.32 -22.68 15.21
CA SER A 25 -24.04 -21.36 15.75
C SER A 25 -23.85 -21.30 17.28
N GLY A 26 -24.30 -22.33 18.00
CA GLY A 26 -24.26 -22.35 19.46
C GLY A 26 -25.19 -21.34 20.16
N LYS A 27 -25.96 -20.53 19.41
CA LYS A 27 -26.77 -19.40 19.95
C LYS A 27 -27.96 -19.81 20.81
N ARG A 28 -28.41 -21.04 20.70
CA ARG A 28 -29.48 -21.60 21.53
C ARG A 28 -29.07 -22.97 22.09
N SER A 29 -29.44 -23.23 23.32
CA SER A 29 -29.25 -24.55 23.92
C SER A 29 -30.11 -25.57 23.19
N ILE A 30 -29.48 -26.61 22.66
CA ILE A 30 -30.10 -27.80 22.10
C ILE A 30 -29.59 -29.00 22.88
N SER A 31 -30.39 -30.11 22.91
CA SER A 31 -29.96 -31.30 23.62
C SER A 31 -28.70 -31.89 22.99
N GLU A 32 -27.83 -32.46 23.81
CA GLU A 32 -26.58 -33.12 23.38
C GLU A 32 -26.84 -34.22 22.33
N ALA A 33 -27.95 -34.96 22.49
CA ALA A 33 -28.40 -35.98 21.53
C ALA A 33 -28.73 -35.38 20.16
N THR A 34 -29.43 -34.24 20.14
CA THR A 34 -29.75 -33.52 18.90
C THR A 34 -28.48 -32.94 18.24
N ARG A 35 -27.56 -32.39 19.03
CA ARG A 35 -26.30 -31.87 18.53
C ARG A 35 -25.47 -32.96 17.85
N ARG A 36 -25.34 -34.13 18.48
CA ARG A 36 -24.65 -35.29 17.91
C ARG A 36 -25.23 -35.75 16.59
N ARG A 37 -26.58 -35.89 16.50
CA ARG A 37 -27.27 -36.29 15.25
C ARG A 37 -27.00 -35.30 14.10
N VAL A 38 -27.01 -33.99 14.39
CA VAL A 38 -26.71 -32.96 13.38
C VAL A 38 -25.28 -33.05 12.91
N HIS A 39 -24.31 -33.15 13.81
CA HIS A 39 -22.90 -33.29 13.43
C HIS A 39 -22.60 -34.57 12.65
N GLN A 40 -23.27 -35.68 13.00
CA GLN A 40 -23.15 -36.91 12.26
C GLN A 40 -23.71 -36.76 10.83
N ALA A 41 -24.88 -36.14 10.67
CA ALA A 41 -25.47 -35.89 9.35
C ALA A 41 -24.59 -34.98 8.49
N ILE A 42 -23.96 -33.98 9.09
CA ILE A 42 -22.98 -33.07 8.41
C ILE A 42 -21.79 -33.88 7.89
N ALA A 43 -21.21 -34.74 8.72
CA ALA A 43 -20.07 -35.57 8.34
C ALA A 43 -20.39 -36.56 7.23
N GLU A 44 -21.55 -37.25 7.34
CA GLU A 44 -22.03 -38.26 6.36
C GLU A 44 -22.35 -37.64 4.99
N LEU A 45 -22.91 -36.42 4.97
CA LEU A 45 -23.29 -35.74 3.73
C LEU A 45 -22.13 -34.87 3.14
N GLY A 46 -21.04 -34.72 3.88
CA GLY A 46 -19.96 -33.82 3.47
C GLY A 46 -20.42 -32.35 3.38
N TYR A 47 -21.44 -31.99 4.16
CA TYR A 47 -21.98 -30.64 4.15
C TYR A 47 -20.95 -29.65 4.69
N ARG A 48 -20.64 -28.64 3.88
CA ARG A 48 -19.88 -27.49 4.33
C ARG A 48 -20.82 -26.30 4.44
N PRO A 49 -20.99 -25.74 5.64
CA PRO A 49 -21.76 -24.52 5.80
C PRO A 49 -21.29 -23.45 4.81
N ASP A 50 -22.22 -22.82 4.10
CA ASP A 50 -21.93 -21.71 3.24
C ASP A 50 -21.68 -20.47 4.12
N PRO A 51 -20.48 -19.89 4.13
CA PRO A 51 -20.17 -18.72 4.97
C PRO A 51 -21.11 -17.55 4.68
N VAL A 52 -21.49 -17.37 3.40
CA VAL A 52 -22.41 -16.29 2.98
C VAL A 52 -23.81 -16.54 3.52
N ALA A 53 -24.33 -17.78 3.41
CA ALA A 53 -25.63 -18.14 3.95
C ALA A 53 -25.67 -18.11 5.49
N GLN A 54 -24.55 -18.44 6.16
CA GLN A 54 -24.44 -18.34 7.62
C GLN A 54 -24.47 -16.88 8.08
N SER A 55 -23.78 -15.96 7.40
CA SER A 55 -23.77 -14.55 7.75
C SER A 55 -25.15 -13.90 7.59
N LEU A 56 -25.85 -14.22 6.50
CA LEU A 56 -27.23 -13.77 6.28
C LEU A 56 -28.20 -14.30 7.36
N ALA A 57 -28.02 -15.55 7.81
CA ALA A 57 -28.87 -16.16 8.83
C ALA A 57 -28.54 -15.73 10.27
N THR A 58 -27.29 -15.37 10.54
CA THR A 58 -26.84 -15.07 11.91
C THR A 58 -26.76 -13.57 12.20
N ARG A 59 -26.96 -12.68 11.22
CA ARG A 59 -26.60 -11.25 11.31
C ARG A 59 -25.17 -11.03 11.86
N THR A 60 -24.34 -12.04 11.79
CA THR A 60 -22.92 -11.90 12.07
C THR A 60 -22.37 -11.16 10.86
N ARG A 61 -22.09 -9.87 11.00
CA ARG A 61 -21.40 -9.09 9.97
C ARG A 61 -20.15 -9.87 9.58
N HIS A 62 -19.91 -10.02 8.29
CA HIS A 62 -18.61 -10.47 7.82
C HIS A 62 -17.62 -9.46 8.33
N ARG A 63 -16.79 -9.88 9.29
CA ARG A 63 -15.71 -9.03 9.77
C ARG A 63 -14.63 -8.99 8.69
N ALA A 64 -14.86 -8.26 7.63
CA ALA A 64 -13.87 -8.04 6.59
C ALA A 64 -13.46 -6.58 6.53
N ILE A 65 -12.22 -6.34 6.19
CA ILE A 65 -11.68 -5.03 5.87
C ILE A 65 -11.20 -5.07 4.41
N GLY A 66 -11.68 -4.11 3.62
CA GLY A 66 -11.24 -3.90 2.25
C GLY A 66 -9.93 -3.13 2.22
N PHE A 67 -8.95 -3.63 1.48
CA PHE A 67 -7.71 -2.92 1.14
C PHE A 67 -7.79 -2.55 -0.33
N VAL A 68 -8.01 -1.28 -0.62
CA VAL A 68 -8.19 -0.77 -1.97
C VAL A 68 -6.86 -0.28 -2.51
N PHE A 69 -6.40 -0.98 -3.53
CA PHE A 69 -5.12 -0.71 -4.18
C PHE A 69 -5.30 -0.74 -5.70
N PRO A 70 -5.44 0.43 -6.37
CA PRO A 70 -5.47 0.49 -7.81
C PRO A 70 -4.17 -0.03 -8.41
N LEU A 71 -4.24 -1.03 -9.29
CA LEU A 71 -3.09 -1.53 -10.03
C LEU A 71 -2.91 -0.64 -11.27
N LEU A 72 -2.04 0.33 -11.18
CA LEU A 72 -1.70 1.22 -12.30
C LEU A 72 -0.74 0.56 -13.31
N ALA A 73 -0.16 -0.59 -12.95
CA ALA A 73 0.69 -1.39 -13.81
C ALA A 73 0.37 -2.89 -13.60
N PRO A 74 0.60 -3.74 -14.62
CA PRO A 74 0.32 -5.18 -14.51
C PRO A 74 1.25 -5.91 -13.52
N GLU A 75 2.32 -5.27 -13.10
CA GLU A 75 3.30 -5.83 -12.16
C GLU A 75 3.16 -5.16 -10.80
N VAL A 76 2.93 -5.96 -9.76
CA VAL A 76 2.99 -5.51 -8.36
C VAL A 76 4.47 -5.46 -7.96
N ALA A 77 4.99 -4.28 -7.68
CA ALA A 77 6.38 -4.12 -7.25
C ALA A 77 6.58 -4.57 -5.79
N GLY A 78 7.85 -4.75 -5.39
CA GLY A 78 8.18 -5.24 -4.05
C GLY A 78 7.66 -4.36 -2.92
N LEU A 79 7.57 -3.05 -3.14
CA LEU A 79 7.07 -2.07 -2.18
C LEU A 79 5.59 -2.29 -1.83
N GLU A 80 4.74 -2.48 -2.84
CA GLU A 80 3.29 -2.69 -2.65
C GLU A 80 3.03 -3.97 -1.88
N VAL A 81 3.81 -5.02 -2.14
CA VAL A 81 3.73 -6.29 -1.39
C VAL A 81 4.01 -6.07 0.09
N ARG A 82 4.96 -5.20 0.46
CA ARG A 82 5.27 -4.85 1.86
C ARG A 82 4.06 -4.21 2.56
N PHE A 83 3.37 -3.25 1.92
CA PHE A 83 2.14 -2.65 2.44
C PHE A 83 1.04 -3.70 2.63
N ILE A 84 0.75 -4.47 1.58
CA ILE A 84 -0.32 -5.48 1.57
C ILE A 84 -0.08 -6.53 2.66
N ALA A 85 1.13 -7.09 2.73
CA ALA A 85 1.46 -8.14 3.68
C ALA A 85 1.36 -7.66 5.14
N SER A 86 1.85 -6.45 5.42
CA SER A 86 1.81 -5.87 6.75
C SER A 86 0.37 -5.58 7.20
N ALA A 87 -0.43 -4.92 6.36
CA ALA A 87 -1.84 -4.66 6.66
C ALA A 87 -2.61 -5.96 6.87
N ALA A 88 -2.44 -6.96 5.97
CA ALA A 88 -3.10 -8.25 6.07
C ALA A 88 -2.76 -8.98 7.38
N GLN A 89 -1.50 -8.92 7.83
CA GLN A 89 -1.10 -9.54 9.08
C GLN A 89 -1.81 -8.93 10.29
N VAL A 90 -1.89 -7.60 10.36
CA VAL A 90 -2.58 -6.88 11.44
C VAL A 90 -4.07 -7.18 11.43
N ILE A 91 -4.71 -7.06 10.26
CA ILE A 91 -6.14 -7.29 10.06
C ILE A 91 -6.53 -8.73 10.46
N ASN A 92 -5.77 -9.73 9.98
CA ASN A 92 -6.05 -11.13 10.28
C ASN A 92 -5.85 -11.47 11.77
N ARG A 93 -4.83 -10.90 12.43
CA ARG A 93 -4.62 -11.06 13.88
C ARG A 93 -5.76 -10.49 14.72
N ALA A 94 -6.41 -9.44 14.24
CA ALA A 94 -7.57 -8.85 14.89
C ALA A 94 -8.89 -9.62 14.61
N GLY A 95 -8.83 -10.72 13.85
CA GLY A 95 -9.96 -11.58 13.53
C GLY A 95 -10.85 -11.06 12.40
N TYR A 96 -10.35 -10.14 11.57
CA TYR A 96 -10.99 -9.69 10.35
C TYR A 96 -10.47 -10.49 9.14
N ALA A 97 -11.32 -10.72 8.15
CA ALA A 97 -10.90 -11.18 6.84
C ALA A 97 -10.26 -10.00 6.07
N PHE A 98 -9.10 -10.22 5.49
CA PHE A 98 -8.47 -9.25 4.60
C PHE A 98 -8.98 -9.46 3.18
N THR A 99 -9.51 -8.40 2.55
CA THR A 99 -9.98 -8.43 1.16
C THR A 99 -9.21 -7.41 0.35
N LEU A 100 -8.36 -7.90 -0.56
CA LEU A 100 -7.64 -7.04 -1.48
C LEU A 100 -8.54 -6.71 -2.67
N MET A 101 -8.70 -5.42 -2.96
CA MET A 101 -9.45 -4.88 -4.08
C MET A 101 -8.47 -4.18 -5.02
N THR A 102 -8.24 -4.82 -6.18
CA THR A 102 -7.37 -4.26 -7.22
C THR A 102 -8.19 -3.99 -8.47
N HIS A 103 -8.09 -2.79 -9.01
CA HIS A 103 -8.74 -2.40 -10.25
C HIS A 103 -7.71 -1.78 -11.18
N LEU A 104 -7.87 -2.03 -12.48
CA LEU A 104 -7.00 -1.48 -13.53
C LEU A 104 -7.49 -0.11 -14.04
N ASP A 105 -8.65 0.32 -13.56
CA ASP A 105 -9.29 1.60 -13.92
C ASP A 105 -9.58 2.42 -12.66
N ASP A 106 -9.62 3.74 -12.83
CA ASP A 106 -9.98 4.69 -11.78
C ASP A 106 -11.49 4.70 -11.45
N ASN A 107 -12.23 3.66 -11.88
CA ASN A 107 -13.67 3.61 -11.71
C ASN A 107 -14.04 3.29 -10.25
N ILE A 108 -14.54 4.29 -9.54
CA ILE A 108 -15.07 4.17 -8.17
C ILE A 108 -16.22 3.14 -8.05
N GLY A 109 -16.93 2.82 -9.14
CA GLY A 109 -18.11 1.97 -9.14
C GLY A 109 -17.90 0.59 -8.51
N HIS A 110 -16.71 0.01 -8.62
CA HIS A 110 -16.39 -1.25 -7.95
C HIS A 110 -16.32 -1.10 -6.43
N LEU A 111 -15.74 0.00 -5.95
CA LEU A 111 -15.73 0.31 -4.52
C LEU A 111 -17.15 0.56 -4.01
N GLU A 112 -17.94 1.34 -4.74
CA GLU A 112 -19.35 1.62 -4.41
C GLU A 112 -20.17 0.34 -4.29
N GLN A 113 -20.07 -0.55 -5.28
CA GLN A 113 -20.78 -1.82 -5.28
C GLN A 113 -20.35 -2.71 -4.09
N PHE A 114 -19.05 -2.78 -3.82
CA PHE A 114 -18.54 -3.60 -2.73
C PHE A 114 -18.91 -3.00 -1.36
N ALA A 115 -18.79 -1.70 -1.19
CA ALA A 115 -19.20 -1.00 0.02
C ALA A 115 -20.71 -1.15 0.28
N ALA A 116 -21.54 -0.97 -0.75
CA ALA A 116 -22.99 -1.16 -0.65
C ALA A 116 -23.40 -2.60 -0.32
N SER A 117 -22.58 -3.60 -0.65
CA SER A 117 -22.86 -5.00 -0.30
C SER A 117 -22.82 -5.30 1.20
N GLY A 118 -22.19 -4.43 2.02
CA GLY A 118 -21.99 -4.63 3.45
C GLY A 118 -21.05 -5.80 3.79
N LEU A 119 -20.26 -6.28 2.83
CA LEU A 119 -19.28 -7.35 3.04
C LEU A 119 -18.05 -6.89 3.81
N ALA A 120 -17.67 -5.60 3.70
CA ALA A 120 -16.61 -5.00 4.50
C ALA A 120 -17.19 -4.06 5.56
N GLU A 121 -16.58 -4.02 6.74
CA GLU A 121 -16.92 -3.09 7.82
C GLU A 121 -16.17 -1.76 7.69
N GLY A 122 -15.07 -1.73 6.94
CA GLY A 122 -14.26 -0.53 6.69
C GLY A 122 -13.19 -0.76 5.63
N PHE A 123 -12.47 0.31 5.27
CA PHE A 123 -11.54 0.29 4.16
C PHE A 123 -10.20 0.95 4.51
N LEU A 124 -9.13 0.38 3.96
CA LEU A 124 -7.83 1.04 3.80
C LEU A 124 -7.71 1.46 2.33
N LEU A 125 -7.46 2.74 2.09
CA LEU A 125 -7.27 3.28 0.75
C LEU A 125 -5.80 3.59 0.52
N MET A 126 -5.18 2.91 -0.42
CA MET A 126 -3.80 3.14 -0.85
C MET A 126 -3.76 3.90 -2.19
N GLN A 127 -2.61 4.45 -2.54
CA GLN A 127 -2.43 5.31 -3.72
C GLN A 127 -3.44 6.46 -3.73
N VAL A 128 -3.41 7.22 -2.65
CA VAL A 128 -4.34 8.34 -2.41
C VAL A 128 -4.03 9.48 -3.37
N GLN A 129 -5.09 9.93 -4.06
CA GLN A 129 -5.01 11.08 -4.96
C GLN A 129 -5.11 12.40 -4.17
N MET A 130 -4.63 13.52 -4.76
CA MET A 130 -4.78 14.86 -4.19
C MET A 130 -6.26 15.20 -3.97
N GLN A 131 -7.13 14.80 -4.90
CA GLN A 131 -8.59 14.85 -4.79
C GLN A 131 -9.11 13.43 -4.99
N ASP A 132 -9.40 12.72 -3.89
CA ASP A 132 -9.72 11.29 -3.91
C ASP A 132 -11.23 11.07 -3.78
N GLU A 133 -11.87 10.75 -4.89
CA GLU A 133 -13.32 10.50 -4.94
C GLU A 133 -13.73 9.30 -4.06
N ARG A 134 -12.84 8.34 -3.83
CA ARG A 134 -13.10 7.19 -2.96
C ARG A 134 -13.26 7.62 -1.51
N ALA A 135 -12.42 8.55 -1.06
CA ALA A 135 -12.50 9.11 0.29
C ALA A 135 -13.79 9.92 0.46
N VAL A 136 -14.14 10.76 -0.53
CA VAL A 136 -15.38 11.53 -0.52
C VAL A 136 -16.61 10.64 -0.43
N TYR A 137 -16.65 9.57 -1.23
CA TYR A 137 -17.78 8.63 -1.25
C TYR A 137 -17.93 7.90 0.09
N LEU A 138 -16.86 7.35 0.65
CA LEU A 138 -16.90 6.60 1.91
C LEU A 138 -17.31 7.50 3.09
N ASP A 139 -16.82 8.74 3.10
CA ASP A 139 -17.19 9.74 4.10
C ASP A 139 -18.70 10.09 4.04
N GLN A 140 -19.22 10.35 2.85
CA GLN A 140 -20.65 10.62 2.62
C GLN A 140 -21.55 9.45 3.03
N CYS A 141 -21.07 8.21 2.85
CA CYS A 141 -21.79 7.01 3.27
C CYS A 141 -21.63 6.68 4.76
N GLY A 142 -20.77 7.38 5.50
CA GLY A 142 -20.46 7.11 6.90
C GLY A 142 -19.77 5.76 7.10
N ILE A 143 -19.04 5.30 6.10
CA ILE A 143 -18.29 4.02 6.14
C ILE A 143 -16.90 4.29 6.68
N PRO A 144 -16.45 3.63 7.77
CA PRO A 144 -15.12 3.84 8.32
C PRO A 144 -14.00 3.51 7.33
N PHE A 145 -13.06 4.42 7.18
CA PHE A 145 -11.87 4.20 6.35
C PHE A 145 -10.65 4.96 6.89
N VAL A 146 -9.47 4.52 6.50
CA VAL A 146 -8.20 5.18 6.77
C VAL A 146 -7.40 5.24 5.47
N LEU A 147 -6.80 6.40 5.20
CA LEU A 147 -5.93 6.61 4.06
C LEU A 147 -4.51 6.12 4.37
N ILE A 148 -3.90 5.41 3.46
CA ILE A 148 -2.45 5.18 3.40
C ILE A 148 -1.90 6.18 2.40
N GLY A 149 -1.54 7.37 2.90
CA GLY A 149 -1.28 8.58 2.14
C GLY A 149 -2.20 9.73 2.54
N ARG A 150 -2.16 10.85 1.82
CA ARG A 150 -2.93 12.07 2.12
C ARG A 150 -3.49 12.71 0.86
N CYS A 151 -4.68 13.29 0.98
CA CYS A 151 -5.25 14.22 0.00
C CYS A 151 -4.60 15.61 0.10
N GLU A 152 -5.02 16.58 -0.73
CA GLU A 152 -4.69 17.99 -0.56
C GLU A 152 -5.37 18.53 0.71
N GLU A 153 -6.68 18.28 0.85
CA GLU A 153 -7.46 18.63 2.05
C GLU A 153 -7.74 17.38 2.87
N ASN A 154 -7.35 17.41 4.15
CA ASN A 154 -7.45 16.27 5.05
C ASN A 154 -8.27 16.54 6.30
N SER A 155 -9.04 17.64 6.35
CA SER A 155 -9.88 17.99 7.50
C SER A 155 -10.89 16.89 7.79
N GLY A 156 -10.86 16.34 9.01
CA GLY A 156 -11.75 15.27 9.43
C GLY A 156 -11.37 13.86 8.94
N LEU A 157 -10.38 13.73 8.06
CA LEU A 157 -9.95 12.43 7.54
C LEU A 157 -8.93 11.75 8.48
N TYR A 158 -8.98 10.44 8.49
CA TYR A 158 -8.00 9.57 9.16
C TYR A 158 -6.96 9.12 8.15
N TYR A 159 -5.69 9.37 8.45
CA TYR A 159 -4.62 8.91 7.59
C TYR A 159 -3.35 8.51 8.34
N VAL A 160 -2.60 7.62 7.72
CA VAL A 160 -1.21 7.35 8.04
C VAL A 160 -0.39 7.49 6.77
N ASP A 161 0.64 8.32 6.79
CA ASP A 161 1.49 8.57 5.62
C ASP A 161 2.96 8.60 6.02
N CYS A 162 3.85 8.43 5.06
CA CYS A 162 5.27 8.72 5.23
C CYS A 162 5.49 10.24 5.17
N HIS A 163 6.32 10.77 6.06
CA HIS A 163 6.73 12.18 6.00
C HIS A 163 7.77 12.38 4.88
N ILE A 164 7.29 12.24 3.62
CA ILE A 164 8.15 12.25 2.43
C ILE A 164 8.89 13.58 2.28
N GLU A 165 8.28 14.67 2.72
CA GLU A 165 8.87 16.02 2.66
C GLU A 165 10.19 16.07 3.44
N GLN A 166 10.21 15.52 4.64
CA GLN A 166 11.41 15.43 5.47
C GLN A 166 12.44 14.48 4.84
N GLY A 167 11.97 13.36 4.29
CA GLY A 167 12.85 12.39 3.64
C GLY A 167 13.58 12.96 2.44
N ILE A 168 12.86 13.67 1.57
CA ILE A 168 13.45 14.31 0.38
C ILE A 168 14.41 15.43 0.78
N ASP A 169 14.04 16.26 1.75
CA ASP A 169 14.93 17.32 2.24
C ASP A 169 16.26 16.74 2.74
N ARG A 170 16.19 15.62 3.49
CA ARG A 170 17.36 14.90 3.96
C ARG A 170 18.20 14.31 2.83
N CYS A 171 17.58 13.80 1.76
CA CYS A 171 18.32 13.33 0.59
C CYS A 171 19.12 14.46 -0.06
N VAL A 172 18.49 15.60 -0.31
CA VAL A 172 19.15 16.77 -0.90
C VAL A 172 20.24 17.30 0.04
N GLU A 173 19.97 17.39 1.35
CA GLU A 173 20.93 17.80 2.37
C GLU A 173 22.20 16.92 2.34
N GLN A 174 22.05 15.60 2.30
CA GLN A 174 23.18 14.68 2.23
C GLN A 174 23.99 14.86 0.97
N LEU A 175 23.35 14.96 -0.20
CA LEU A 175 24.07 15.20 -1.45
C LEU A 175 24.83 16.53 -1.45
N VAL A 176 24.22 17.60 -0.92
CA VAL A 176 24.87 18.90 -0.76
C VAL A 176 26.03 18.83 0.24
N HIS A 177 25.90 18.08 1.33
CA HIS A 177 26.99 17.85 2.30
C HIS A 177 28.21 17.18 1.64
N PHE A 178 27.98 16.28 0.68
CA PHE A 178 29.04 15.67 -0.14
C PHE A 178 29.53 16.57 -1.30
N GLY A 179 29.07 17.81 -1.38
CA GLY A 179 29.53 18.81 -2.37
C GLY A 179 28.74 18.82 -3.69
N HIS A 180 27.73 17.97 -3.86
CA HIS A 180 26.93 17.96 -5.08
C HIS A 180 26.08 19.22 -5.20
N ARG A 181 26.08 19.80 -6.40
CA ARG A 181 25.29 20.98 -6.78
C ARG A 181 24.39 20.71 -7.99
N GLN A 182 24.75 19.73 -8.81
CA GLN A 182 23.99 19.30 -9.98
C GLN A 182 23.26 18.00 -9.63
N ILE A 183 22.08 18.15 -9.02
CA ILE A 183 21.26 17.06 -8.48
C ILE A 183 20.00 16.94 -9.31
N ALA A 184 19.67 15.74 -9.76
CA ALA A 184 18.42 15.48 -10.48
C ALA A 184 17.55 14.46 -9.76
N PHE A 185 16.22 14.57 -9.94
CA PHE A 185 15.24 13.63 -9.41
C PHE A 185 14.54 12.90 -10.56
N LEU A 186 14.76 11.59 -10.66
CA LEU A 186 14.05 10.69 -11.56
C LEU A 186 12.78 10.23 -10.86
N HIS A 187 11.64 10.71 -11.32
CA HIS A 187 10.39 10.63 -10.58
C HIS A 187 9.20 10.43 -11.49
N GLN A 188 8.19 9.71 -11.01
CA GLN A 188 6.92 9.55 -11.71
C GLN A 188 6.18 10.89 -11.76
N ASP A 189 5.92 11.39 -12.98
CA ASP A 189 5.17 12.63 -13.19
C ASP A 189 3.66 12.34 -13.17
N ASP A 190 3.15 12.08 -11.98
CA ASP A 190 1.72 11.88 -11.74
C ASP A 190 1.17 13.03 -10.90
N GLN A 191 0.46 13.95 -11.56
CA GLN A 191 -0.11 15.15 -10.95
C GLN A 191 -1.37 14.87 -10.12
N ALA A 192 -1.95 13.68 -10.21
CA ALA A 192 -3.10 13.28 -9.40
C ALA A 192 -2.68 12.60 -8.10
N MET A 193 -1.59 11.84 -8.12
CA MET A 193 -1.11 11.04 -7.00
C MET A 193 -0.51 11.92 -5.90
N GLY A 194 -1.12 11.89 -4.71
CA GLY A 194 -0.72 12.77 -3.60
C GLY A 194 0.73 12.62 -3.16
N PHE A 195 1.25 11.41 -3.09
CA PHE A 195 2.65 11.14 -2.74
C PHE A 195 3.60 11.70 -3.80
N SER A 196 3.28 11.52 -5.10
CA SER A 196 4.05 12.03 -6.23
C SER A 196 4.17 13.55 -6.20
N VAL A 197 3.04 14.24 -6.11
CA VAL A 197 2.99 15.72 -6.08
C VAL A 197 3.78 16.27 -4.89
N ARG A 198 3.64 15.68 -3.71
CA ARG A 198 4.37 16.13 -2.52
C ARG A 198 5.87 15.92 -2.64
N ALA A 199 6.29 14.79 -3.19
CA ALA A 199 7.71 14.51 -3.41
C ALA A 199 8.34 15.53 -4.38
N MET A 200 7.67 15.84 -5.48
CA MET A 200 8.15 16.85 -6.44
C MET A 200 8.22 18.24 -5.82
N ARG A 201 7.16 18.68 -5.13
CA ARG A 201 7.14 19.97 -4.42
C ARG A 201 8.29 20.05 -3.40
N SER A 202 8.47 18.99 -2.61
CA SER A 202 9.52 18.93 -1.58
C SER A 202 10.92 18.98 -2.15
N PHE A 203 11.16 18.32 -3.30
CA PHE A 203 12.45 18.40 -3.97
C PHE A 203 12.72 19.81 -4.49
N ALA A 204 11.73 20.46 -5.11
CA ALA A 204 11.87 21.85 -5.55
C ALA A 204 12.19 22.79 -4.38
N ASP A 205 11.44 22.66 -3.28
CA ASP A 205 11.63 23.47 -2.07
C ASP A 205 13.02 23.22 -1.43
N ALA A 206 13.44 21.95 -1.37
CA ALA A 206 14.75 21.59 -0.82
C ALA A 206 15.91 22.17 -1.65
N CYS A 207 15.78 22.14 -2.97
CA CYS A 207 16.74 22.76 -3.89
C CYS A 207 16.74 24.29 -3.74
N GLN A 208 15.56 24.93 -3.72
CA GLN A 208 15.42 26.37 -3.57
C GLN A 208 16.07 26.87 -2.27
N ARG A 209 15.80 26.21 -1.14
CA ARG A 209 16.42 26.57 0.16
C ARG A 209 17.94 26.52 0.15
N ARG A 210 18.54 25.75 -0.77
CA ARG A 210 20.00 25.56 -0.91
C ARG A 210 20.59 26.27 -2.13
N SER A 211 19.79 27.13 -2.79
CA SER A 211 20.17 27.84 -4.01
C SER A 211 20.66 26.90 -5.12
N LEU A 212 19.98 25.79 -5.30
CA LEU A 212 20.18 24.81 -6.35
C LEU A 212 19.08 24.91 -7.39
N GLU A 213 19.38 24.55 -8.62
CA GLU A 213 18.37 24.32 -9.64
C GLU A 213 17.69 22.96 -9.40
N SER A 214 16.36 22.91 -9.45
CA SER A 214 15.61 21.64 -9.39
C SER A 214 15.54 21.03 -10.78
N ALA A 215 16.22 19.89 -10.97
CA ALA A 215 16.22 19.12 -12.20
C ALA A 215 15.34 17.88 -12.07
N TYR A 216 14.37 17.73 -12.96
CA TYR A 216 13.50 16.56 -13.00
C TYR A 216 13.64 15.82 -14.31
N GLU A 217 13.51 14.49 -14.24
CA GLU A 217 13.35 13.65 -15.41
C GLU A 217 12.20 12.66 -15.18
N PRO A 218 11.15 12.71 -16.01
CA PRO A 218 10.02 11.78 -15.89
C PRO A 218 10.47 10.33 -16.02
N CYS A 219 10.05 9.51 -15.06
CA CYS A 219 10.44 8.10 -14.98
C CYS A 219 9.32 7.31 -14.29
N ASP A 220 8.78 6.29 -14.94
CA ASP A 220 7.87 5.35 -14.28
C ASP A 220 8.64 4.33 -13.41
N LEU A 221 7.93 3.33 -12.87
CA LEU A 221 8.50 2.37 -11.94
C LEU A 221 9.30 1.24 -12.61
N SER A 222 9.46 1.26 -13.94
CA SER A 222 10.11 0.19 -14.70
C SER A 222 11.61 0.42 -14.89
N PHE A 223 12.34 -0.69 -15.08
CA PHE A 223 13.76 -0.66 -15.45
C PHE A 223 14.00 0.12 -16.75
N ALA A 224 13.20 -0.16 -17.79
CA ALA A 224 13.36 0.50 -19.08
C ALA A 224 13.13 2.01 -19.02
N SER A 225 12.16 2.45 -18.21
CA SER A 225 11.91 3.87 -18.01
C SER A 225 13.07 4.56 -17.27
N GLY A 226 13.64 3.89 -16.27
CA GLY A 226 14.83 4.38 -15.57
C GLY A 226 16.04 4.55 -16.50
N GLU A 227 16.27 3.55 -17.36
CA GLU A 227 17.33 3.58 -18.39
C GLU A 227 17.15 4.76 -19.35
N HIS A 228 15.93 4.90 -19.90
CA HIS A 228 15.62 6.01 -20.83
C HIS A 228 15.67 7.37 -20.14
N ALA A 229 15.17 7.48 -18.92
CA ALA A 229 15.20 8.73 -18.17
C ALA A 229 16.63 9.20 -17.91
N MET A 230 17.51 8.28 -17.49
CA MET A 230 18.92 8.61 -17.27
C MET A 230 19.63 9.02 -18.56
N ALA A 231 19.39 8.31 -19.66
CA ALA A 231 19.96 8.68 -20.97
C ALA A 231 19.52 10.09 -21.42
N ARG A 232 18.21 10.42 -21.25
CA ARG A 232 17.70 11.77 -21.54
C ARG A 232 18.31 12.84 -20.62
N LEU A 233 18.43 12.51 -19.32
CA LEU A 233 19.05 13.42 -18.33
C LEU A 233 20.48 13.76 -18.73
N LEU A 234 21.32 12.76 -19.01
CA LEU A 234 22.71 12.96 -19.38
C LEU A 234 22.88 13.73 -20.71
N ALA A 235 21.96 13.53 -21.65
CA ALA A 235 21.97 14.27 -22.91
C ALA A 235 21.65 15.77 -22.73
N ARG A 236 20.80 16.10 -21.74
CA ARG A 236 20.37 17.48 -21.46
C ARG A 236 21.25 18.18 -20.43
N ARG A 237 21.74 17.42 -19.45
CA ARG A 237 22.50 17.89 -18.27
C ARG A 237 23.68 16.97 -18.01
N PRO A 238 24.70 16.99 -18.90
CA PRO A 238 25.90 16.15 -18.72
C PRO A 238 26.69 16.46 -17.45
N GLU A 239 26.46 17.62 -16.87
CA GLU A 239 27.06 18.08 -15.60
C GLU A 239 26.44 17.45 -14.35
N THR A 240 25.38 16.63 -14.49
CA THR A 240 24.73 15.99 -13.35
C THR A 240 25.68 15.07 -12.59
N THR A 241 25.84 15.32 -11.29
CA THR A 241 26.76 14.56 -10.42
C THR A 241 26.05 13.70 -9.38
N ALA A 242 24.75 13.89 -9.19
CA ALA A 242 23.96 13.08 -8.27
C ALA A 242 22.52 12.92 -8.75
N ILE A 243 21.95 11.75 -8.49
CA ILE A 243 20.54 11.46 -8.77
C ILE A 243 19.85 10.90 -7.54
N ILE A 244 18.59 11.27 -7.40
CA ILE A 244 17.62 10.62 -6.52
C ILE A 244 16.67 9.86 -7.44
N VAL A 245 16.38 8.59 -7.16
CA VAL A 245 15.50 7.77 -8.00
C VAL A 245 14.37 7.19 -7.17
N TRP A 246 13.15 7.33 -7.69
CA TRP A 246 11.89 7.02 -7.02
C TRP A 246 11.72 5.56 -6.57
N ASN A 247 12.30 4.58 -7.27
CA ASN A 247 12.26 3.17 -6.89
C ASN A 247 13.49 2.40 -7.37
N ASP A 248 13.61 1.17 -6.91
CA ASP A 248 14.75 0.31 -7.16
C ASP A 248 14.83 -0.24 -8.59
N ASN A 249 13.71 -0.51 -9.27
CA ASN A 249 13.72 -0.97 -10.65
C ASN A 249 14.20 0.14 -11.59
N ALA A 250 13.64 1.35 -11.44
CA ALA A 250 14.09 2.51 -12.21
C ALA A 250 15.53 2.88 -11.86
N ALA A 251 15.94 2.76 -10.58
CA ALA A 251 17.34 2.97 -10.18
C ALA A 251 18.28 1.99 -10.87
N ALA A 252 17.89 0.71 -11.01
CA ALA A 252 18.68 -0.27 -11.72
C ALA A 252 18.86 0.08 -13.21
N GLY A 253 17.79 0.55 -13.87
CA GLY A 253 17.87 1.03 -15.24
C GLY A 253 18.73 2.29 -15.38
N ALA A 254 18.58 3.24 -14.46
CA ALA A 254 19.39 4.47 -14.44
C ALA A 254 20.89 4.17 -14.23
N VAL A 255 21.22 3.20 -13.37
CA VAL A 255 22.60 2.73 -13.16
C VAL A 255 23.15 2.11 -14.43
N GLU A 256 22.40 1.25 -15.11
CA GLU A 256 22.83 0.62 -16.37
C GLU A 256 23.14 1.67 -17.43
N ALA A 257 22.24 2.65 -17.61
CA ALA A 257 22.46 3.75 -18.55
C ALA A 257 23.69 4.62 -18.18
N ALA A 258 23.88 4.91 -16.90
CA ALA A 258 25.06 5.67 -16.44
C ALA A 258 26.36 4.91 -16.75
N LEU A 259 26.42 3.61 -16.47
CA LEU A 259 27.57 2.75 -16.79
C LEU A 259 27.83 2.68 -18.30
N ALA A 260 26.78 2.57 -19.12
CA ALA A 260 26.89 2.59 -20.59
C ALA A 260 27.46 3.93 -21.13
N HIS A 261 27.25 5.04 -20.41
CA HIS A 261 27.85 6.34 -20.70
C HIS A 261 29.25 6.52 -20.08
N GLY A 262 29.82 5.46 -19.48
CA GLY A 262 31.16 5.48 -18.90
C GLY A 262 31.26 6.09 -17.50
N LEU A 263 30.14 6.42 -16.86
CA LEU A 263 30.11 6.94 -15.49
C LEU A 263 30.25 5.84 -14.47
N ARG A 264 31.03 6.05 -13.42
CA ARG A 264 31.22 5.14 -12.30
C ARG A 264 30.37 5.59 -11.12
N ILE A 265 29.69 4.65 -10.46
CA ILE A 265 28.93 4.93 -9.25
C ILE A 265 29.72 4.34 -8.06
N PRO A 266 30.02 5.14 -7.02
CA PRO A 266 29.65 6.54 -6.81
C PRO A 266 30.65 7.57 -7.35
N ALA A 267 31.76 7.19 -7.96
CA ALA A 267 32.91 8.07 -8.22
C ALA A 267 32.58 9.26 -9.13
N ASP A 268 31.77 9.07 -10.16
CA ASP A 268 31.38 10.09 -11.14
C ASP A 268 29.91 10.52 -10.96
N LEU A 269 29.06 9.63 -10.42
CA LEU A 269 27.65 9.88 -10.19
C LEU A 269 27.21 9.27 -8.86
N SER A 270 26.74 10.08 -7.93
CA SER A 270 26.12 9.61 -6.67
C SER A 270 24.65 9.27 -6.86
N LEU A 271 24.18 8.25 -6.13
CA LEU A 271 22.80 7.72 -6.22
C LEU A 271 22.17 7.62 -4.83
N ILE A 272 20.94 8.13 -4.70
CA ILE A 272 20.01 7.75 -3.61
C ILE A 272 18.80 7.07 -4.24
N CYS A 273 18.43 5.90 -3.72
CA CYS A 273 17.30 5.13 -4.19
C CYS A 273 16.18 5.10 -3.14
N PHE A 274 14.92 5.21 -3.57
CA PHE A 274 13.79 4.95 -2.67
C PHE A 274 13.48 3.46 -2.63
N ASN A 275 13.22 2.96 -1.41
CA ASN A 275 12.62 1.66 -1.17
C ASN A 275 13.33 0.49 -1.87
N TYR A 276 14.61 0.32 -1.61
CA TYR A 276 15.36 -0.81 -2.15
C TYR A 276 14.80 -2.15 -1.67
N SER A 277 14.57 -3.06 -2.60
CA SER A 277 14.25 -4.46 -2.30
C SER A 277 15.46 -5.37 -2.56
N SER A 278 15.56 -6.47 -1.81
CA SER A 278 16.62 -7.47 -2.01
C SER A 278 16.56 -8.18 -3.38
N ILE A 279 15.48 -7.95 -4.14
CA ILE A 279 15.25 -8.52 -5.48
C ILE A 279 15.78 -7.56 -6.57
N SER A 280 16.21 -6.36 -6.17
CA SER A 280 16.68 -5.33 -7.09
C SER A 280 17.87 -5.78 -7.94
N ARG A 281 17.87 -5.34 -9.19
CA ARG A 281 18.92 -5.64 -10.20
C ARG A 281 20.18 -4.76 -10.06
N LEU A 282 20.40 -4.10 -8.94
CA LEU A 282 21.58 -3.24 -8.72
C LEU A 282 22.90 -4.03 -8.54
N GLY A 283 22.87 -5.35 -8.67
CA GLY A 283 24.04 -6.20 -8.60
C GLY A 283 24.74 -6.14 -7.25
N SER A 284 26.05 -5.82 -7.25
CA SER A 284 26.85 -5.67 -6.04
C SER A 284 26.79 -4.26 -5.43
N LEU A 285 26.13 -3.30 -6.09
CA LEU A 285 25.99 -1.95 -5.59
C LEU A 285 25.06 -1.95 -4.37
N GLN A 286 25.55 -1.43 -3.26
CA GLN A 286 24.77 -1.18 -2.05
C GLN A 286 24.33 0.30 -2.05
N PRO A 287 23.11 0.61 -2.54
CA PRO A 287 22.68 1.99 -2.65
C PRO A 287 22.42 2.61 -1.27
N THR A 288 22.61 3.92 -1.17
CA THR A 288 22.01 4.70 -0.09
C THR A 288 20.51 4.78 -0.33
N ILE A 289 19.72 4.51 0.72
CA ILE A 289 18.28 4.30 0.60
C ILE A 289 17.51 5.31 1.44
N LEU A 290 16.43 5.83 0.88
CA LEU A 290 15.34 6.43 1.63
C LEU A 290 14.21 5.39 1.72
N ASP A 291 14.06 4.73 2.88
CA ASP A 291 12.99 3.76 3.12
C ASP A 291 11.77 4.49 3.72
N ILE A 292 10.65 4.45 3.04
CA ILE A 292 9.38 5.05 3.49
C ILE A 292 8.70 4.26 4.62
N ARG A 293 9.28 3.15 5.07
CA ARG A 293 8.77 2.31 6.15
C ARG A 293 7.36 1.77 5.87
N ALA A 294 7.21 1.20 4.68
CA ALA A 294 5.92 0.72 4.16
C ALA A 294 5.16 -0.19 5.14
N GLU A 295 5.88 -1.10 5.84
CA GLU A 295 5.29 -2.00 6.83
C GLU A 295 4.71 -1.26 8.02
N ASP A 296 5.42 -0.25 8.52
CA ASP A 296 4.99 0.52 9.69
C ASP A 296 3.78 1.40 9.34
N VAL A 297 3.81 2.03 8.16
CA VAL A 297 2.68 2.83 7.64
C VAL A 297 1.43 1.97 7.52
N ALA A 298 1.55 0.81 6.87
CA ALA A 298 0.42 -0.10 6.65
C ALA A 298 -0.11 -0.71 7.96
N ALA A 299 0.80 -1.12 8.87
CA ALA A 299 0.41 -1.65 10.17
C ALA A 299 -0.34 -0.60 11.00
N GLN A 300 0.19 0.63 11.06
CA GLN A 300 -0.43 1.72 11.82
C GLN A 300 -1.80 2.10 11.25
N ALA A 301 -1.95 2.16 9.92
CA ALA A 301 -3.23 2.41 9.27
C ALA A 301 -4.25 1.30 9.59
N ALA A 302 -3.83 0.03 9.56
CA ALA A 302 -4.69 -1.08 9.90
C ALA A 302 -5.10 -1.05 11.38
N HIS A 303 -4.18 -0.76 12.30
CA HIS A 303 -4.50 -0.58 13.73
C HIS A 303 -5.48 0.58 13.95
N MET A 304 -5.27 1.71 13.27
CA MET A 304 -6.15 2.88 13.35
C MET A 304 -7.57 2.52 12.92
N LEU A 305 -7.73 1.82 11.79
CA LEU A 305 -9.04 1.41 11.28
C LEU A 305 -9.74 0.42 12.25
N ILE A 306 -9.01 -0.57 12.79
CA ILE A 306 -9.56 -1.54 13.73
C ILE A 306 -10.08 -0.85 15.01
N ARG A 307 -9.37 0.15 15.52
CA ARG A 307 -9.80 0.97 16.66
C ARG A 307 -11.07 1.76 16.35
N LEU A 308 -11.15 2.37 15.16
CA LEU A 308 -12.38 3.05 14.67
C LEU A 308 -13.55 2.07 14.62
N LEU A 309 -13.35 0.88 14.05
CA LEU A 309 -14.39 -0.16 13.96
C LEU A 309 -14.84 -0.68 15.34
N SER A 310 -13.99 -0.60 16.36
CA SER A 310 -14.36 -0.93 17.74
C SER A 310 -15.11 0.17 18.46
N GLY A 311 -15.30 1.35 17.82
CA GLY A 311 -15.99 2.51 18.39
C GLY A 311 -15.09 3.36 19.30
N GLU A 312 -13.78 3.21 19.22
CA GLU A 312 -12.85 4.01 20.01
C GLU A 312 -12.71 5.42 19.44
N THR A 313 -12.71 6.42 20.32
CA THR A 313 -12.37 7.79 19.93
C THR A 313 -10.86 7.95 19.89
N LEU A 314 -10.32 8.26 18.72
CA LEU A 314 -8.88 8.40 18.54
C LEU A 314 -8.44 9.82 18.89
N SER A 315 -7.38 9.94 19.68
CA SER A 315 -6.73 11.22 19.97
C SER A 315 -5.83 11.69 18.84
N GLU A 316 -5.31 10.75 18.05
CA GLU A 316 -4.43 11.00 16.89
C GLU A 316 -5.10 10.41 15.66
N THR A 317 -5.49 11.27 14.75
CA THR A 317 -6.25 10.92 13.55
C THR A 317 -5.42 11.03 12.27
N GLN A 318 -4.27 11.70 12.35
CA GLN A 318 -3.39 12.05 11.25
C GLN A 318 -1.94 11.77 11.68
N VAL A 319 -1.37 10.70 11.15
CA VAL A 319 -0.05 10.20 11.55
C VAL A 319 0.93 10.32 10.40
N LEU A 320 2.09 10.93 10.67
CA LEU A 320 3.22 10.97 9.76
C LEU A 320 4.36 10.12 10.32
N ILE A 321 4.77 9.10 9.58
CA ILE A 321 5.89 8.23 9.93
C ILE A 321 7.15 8.76 9.26
N GLU A 322 8.18 9.03 10.05
CA GLU A 322 9.47 9.48 9.54
C GLU A 322 10.12 8.38 8.68
N PRO A 323 10.55 8.69 7.44
CA PRO A 323 11.30 7.74 6.62
C PRO A 323 12.67 7.45 7.21
N ALA A 324 13.18 6.25 6.98
CA ALA A 324 14.52 5.88 7.39
C ALA A 324 15.54 6.17 6.28
N PHE A 325 16.58 6.93 6.61
CA PHE A 325 17.72 7.11 5.73
C PHE A 325 18.78 6.06 6.07
N ILE A 326 19.03 5.15 5.14
CA ILE A 326 19.95 4.02 5.29
C ILE A 326 21.20 4.29 4.44
N PRO A 327 22.34 4.62 5.06
CA PRO A 327 23.57 4.85 4.31
C PRO A 327 24.04 3.59 3.58
N GLY A 328 24.44 3.74 2.34
CA GLY A 328 25.07 2.72 1.49
C GLY A 328 26.42 3.18 0.96
N GLN A 329 26.81 2.62 -0.18
CA GLN A 329 28.09 2.88 -0.83
C GLN A 329 27.92 3.67 -2.15
N SER A 330 26.75 4.24 -2.41
CA SER A 330 26.42 4.89 -3.66
C SER A 330 26.55 6.42 -3.64
N ILE A 331 27.10 6.99 -2.57
CA ILE A 331 27.39 8.43 -2.47
C ILE A 331 28.90 8.60 -2.21
N SER A 332 29.52 9.54 -2.93
CA SER A 332 30.90 9.95 -2.70
C SER A 332 31.02 11.48 -2.74
N PRO A 333 32.10 12.08 -2.21
CA PRO A 333 32.37 13.49 -2.42
C PRO A 333 32.37 13.84 -3.91
N CYS A 334 31.70 14.95 -4.27
CA CYS A 334 31.72 15.46 -5.63
C CYS A 334 33.16 15.82 -6.01
N SER A 335 33.67 15.20 -7.06
CA SER A 335 34.96 15.63 -7.64
C SER A 335 34.77 17.00 -8.27
N ALA A 336 35.60 17.99 -7.87
CA ALA A 336 35.54 19.34 -8.33
C ALA A 336 35.87 19.48 -9.83
#